data_828da1bf450a24b493bbb7c19b6c9830
#
_entry.id   828da1bf450a24b493bbb7c19b6c9830
#
_cell.length_a   1.000
_cell.length_b   1.000
_cell.length_c   1.000
_cell.angle_alpha   90.00
_cell.angle_beta   90.00
_cell.angle_gamma   90.00
#
_symmetry.space_group_name_H-M   'P 1'
#
loop_
_entity.id
_entity.type
_entity.pdbx_description
1 polymer ?
#
loop_
_entity_poly.entity_id
_entity_poly.type
_entity_poly.pdbx_seq_one_letter_code
_entity_poly.pdbx_strand_id
1 'polypeptide(L)'
;QIQATDIIKPRVLVSTDIGGTDPDDNQSMAHLLMYTDCLDLEGIVSSPSYGSGNREEILRMIDLYEKDLPKLSEHIKGLMSPAELRAITKQGRKGAAPYRGFLTPTEGSRWIVQCARRQDERPLWISVWGGLDDVAQALHDAPDIVDKIRVYWIGGPNKKWSTNSYAYIVEN
;
A
#
# COMPACT_ATOMS: atom_id res chain seq x y z
N GLN A 1 -7.92 -34.98 -16.05
CA GLN A 1 -7.77 -34.22 -14.79
C GLN A 1 -6.84 -33.02 -15.09
N ILE A 2 -7.42 -31.81 -15.12
CA ILE A 2 -6.63 -30.60 -15.17
C ILE A 2 -6.03 -30.47 -13.77
N GLN A 3 -4.71 -30.63 -13.63
CA GLN A 3 -4.01 -30.27 -12.40
C GLN A 3 -4.24 -28.75 -12.22
N ALA A 4 -4.76 -28.37 -11.06
CA ALA A 4 -4.79 -26.98 -10.67
C ALA A 4 -3.33 -26.50 -10.65
N THR A 5 -2.93 -25.73 -11.66
CA THR A 5 -1.68 -25.00 -11.62
C THR A 5 -1.80 -24.05 -10.43
N ASP A 6 -0.88 -24.14 -9.48
CA ASP A 6 -0.81 -23.20 -8.37
C ASP A 6 -0.80 -21.78 -8.97
N ILE A 7 -1.88 -21.05 -8.74
CA ILE A 7 -2.00 -19.68 -9.20
C ILE A 7 -0.96 -18.86 -8.42
N ILE A 8 0.05 -18.39 -9.12
CA ILE A 8 1.08 -17.53 -8.51
C ILE A 8 0.41 -16.20 -8.16
N LYS A 9 0.28 -15.94 -6.86
CA LYS A 9 -0.30 -14.68 -6.37
C LYS A 9 0.66 -13.51 -6.64
N PRO A 10 0.16 -12.35 -7.09
CA PRO A 10 0.98 -11.16 -7.19
C PRO A 10 1.38 -10.66 -5.79
N ARG A 11 2.62 -10.19 -5.64
CA ARG A 11 3.09 -9.49 -4.45
C ARG A 11 2.59 -8.05 -4.51
N VAL A 12 1.85 -7.63 -3.50
CA VAL A 12 1.20 -6.31 -3.49
C VAL A 12 1.48 -5.57 -2.19
N LEU A 13 1.77 -4.28 -2.31
CA LEU A 13 1.74 -3.31 -1.22
C LEU A 13 0.77 -2.20 -1.62
N VAL A 14 -0.10 -1.79 -0.72
CA VAL A 14 -1.03 -0.69 -0.93
C VAL A 14 -0.55 0.55 -0.20
N SER A 15 -0.52 1.69 -0.88
CA SER A 15 -0.30 3.02 -0.30
C SER A 15 -1.57 3.84 -0.48
N THR A 16 -2.17 4.30 0.62
CA THR A 16 -3.52 4.88 0.66
C THR A 16 -3.54 6.19 1.43
N ASP A 17 -4.35 7.15 1.01
CA ASP A 17 -4.65 8.37 1.77
C ASP A 17 -5.97 8.26 2.56
N ILE A 18 -6.36 7.03 2.88
CA ILE A 18 -7.54 6.72 3.70
C ILE A 18 -7.65 7.61 4.94
N GLY A 19 -8.86 8.04 5.26
CA GLY A 19 -9.10 9.04 6.30
C GLY A 19 -9.00 10.48 5.79
N GLY A 20 -8.94 10.66 4.48
CA GLY A 20 -9.01 11.94 3.78
C GLY A 20 -10.41 12.55 3.79
N THR A 21 -10.71 13.37 2.77
CA THR A 21 -11.95 14.17 2.70
C THR A 21 -13.17 13.41 2.19
N ASP A 22 -12.97 12.28 1.51
CA ASP A 22 -14.02 11.40 1.03
C ASP A 22 -13.78 9.93 1.45
N PRO A 23 -14.80 9.07 1.43
CA PRO A 23 -14.71 7.71 1.93
C PRO A 23 -14.39 6.66 0.86
N ASP A 24 -13.89 7.02 -0.31
CA ASP A 24 -13.64 6.10 -1.41
C ASP A 24 -12.56 5.06 -1.07
N ASP A 25 -11.50 5.47 -0.40
CA ASP A 25 -10.47 4.56 0.09
C ASP A 25 -10.98 3.61 1.20
N ASN A 26 -11.99 3.99 1.97
CA ASN A 26 -12.63 3.07 2.90
C ASN A 26 -13.32 1.92 2.15
N GLN A 27 -14.02 2.22 1.06
CA GLN A 27 -14.63 1.20 0.20
C GLN A 27 -13.57 0.31 -0.45
N SER A 28 -12.51 0.91 -1.00
CA SER A 28 -11.40 0.19 -1.61
C SER A 28 -10.70 -0.72 -0.61
N MET A 29 -10.51 -0.26 0.63
CA MET A 29 -9.93 -1.05 1.72
C MET A 29 -10.83 -2.23 2.09
N ALA A 30 -12.14 -2.04 2.20
CA ALA A 30 -13.05 -3.14 2.46
C ALA A 30 -12.97 -4.22 1.38
N HIS A 31 -12.90 -3.82 0.11
CA HIS A 31 -12.69 -4.76 -0.99
C HIS A 31 -11.33 -5.48 -0.88
N LEU A 32 -10.24 -4.75 -0.68
CA LEU A 32 -8.90 -5.33 -0.54
C LEU A 32 -8.86 -6.44 0.51
N LEU A 33 -9.45 -6.19 1.68
CA LEU A 33 -9.44 -7.16 2.78
C LEU A 33 -10.19 -8.46 2.44
N MET A 34 -11.21 -8.39 1.58
CA MET A 34 -11.94 -9.57 1.09
C MET A 34 -11.20 -10.35 -0.02
N TYR A 35 -10.12 -9.80 -0.59
CA TYR A 35 -9.32 -10.41 -1.67
C TYR A 35 -7.92 -10.84 -1.22
N THR A 36 -7.66 -10.87 0.08
CA THR A 36 -6.34 -11.24 0.61
C THR A 36 -5.98 -12.70 0.34
N ASP A 37 -6.94 -13.54 0.01
CA ASP A 37 -6.71 -14.91 -0.46
C ASP A 37 -6.12 -14.99 -1.88
N CYS A 38 -6.30 -13.94 -2.69
CA CYS A 38 -5.83 -13.87 -4.08
C CYS A 38 -4.47 -13.16 -4.23
N LEU A 39 -3.96 -12.53 -3.19
CA LEU A 39 -2.78 -11.68 -3.19
C LEU A 39 -1.76 -12.13 -2.13
N ASP A 40 -0.47 -11.91 -2.41
CA ASP A 40 0.55 -11.86 -1.36
C ASP A 40 0.63 -10.38 -0.89
N LEU A 41 -0.29 -10.00 -0.01
CA LEU A 41 -0.35 -8.63 0.52
C LEU A 41 0.76 -8.45 1.55
N GLU A 42 1.75 -7.62 1.21
CA GLU A 42 2.96 -7.44 2.00
C GLU A 42 2.99 -6.15 2.82
N GLY A 43 2.11 -5.20 2.52
CA GLY A 43 2.06 -3.94 3.24
C GLY A 43 0.82 -3.12 2.96
N ILE A 44 0.41 -2.34 3.96
CA ILE A 44 -0.60 -1.29 3.84
C ILE A 44 0.00 -0.05 4.49
N VAL A 45 0.30 0.97 3.67
CA VAL A 45 0.96 2.21 4.11
C VAL A 45 -0.04 3.35 4.04
N SER A 46 -0.22 4.06 5.15
CA SER A 46 -0.95 5.32 5.15
C SER A 46 -0.05 6.44 4.66
N SER A 47 -0.34 7.02 3.48
CA SER A 47 0.43 8.09 2.86
C SER A 47 -0.52 9.13 2.26
N PRO A 48 -0.40 10.42 2.60
CA PRO A 48 -1.38 11.41 2.21
C PRO A 48 -1.30 11.77 0.73
N SER A 49 -2.43 12.24 0.19
CA SER A 49 -2.42 13.08 -1.00
C SER A 49 -2.80 14.51 -0.61
N TYR A 50 -3.95 14.68 0.02
CA TYR A 50 -4.45 15.95 0.54
C TYR A 50 -4.72 15.81 2.04
N GLY A 51 -4.08 16.63 2.85
CA GLY A 51 -4.20 16.55 4.31
C GLY A 51 -3.15 15.63 4.94
N SER A 52 -3.52 14.94 6.00
CA SER A 52 -2.65 14.06 6.78
C SER A 52 -2.96 12.60 6.55
N GLY A 53 -1.93 11.76 6.41
CA GLY A 53 -2.07 10.30 6.40
C GLY A 53 -2.52 9.79 7.78
N ASN A 54 -3.41 8.79 7.79
CA ASN A 54 -4.03 8.29 9.01
C ASN A 54 -4.07 6.75 9.08
N ARG A 55 -3.03 6.17 9.66
CA ARG A 55 -2.94 4.72 9.90
C ARG A 55 -4.12 4.20 10.74
N GLU A 56 -4.63 5.00 11.67
CA GLU A 56 -5.70 4.57 12.58
C GLU A 56 -6.99 4.24 11.80
N GLU A 57 -7.20 4.90 10.66
CA GLU A 57 -8.34 4.58 9.81
C GLU A 57 -8.19 3.21 9.13
N ILE A 58 -6.98 2.83 8.72
CA ILE A 58 -6.70 1.47 8.24
C ILE A 58 -6.99 0.45 9.34
N LEU A 59 -6.52 0.70 10.57
CA LEU A 59 -6.77 -0.18 11.71
C LEU A 59 -8.25 -0.30 12.01
N ARG A 60 -9.02 0.78 11.93
CA ARG A 60 -10.47 0.76 12.07
C ARG A 60 -11.15 -0.12 11.01
N MET A 61 -10.68 -0.08 9.77
CA MET A 61 -11.19 -0.96 8.71
C MET A 61 -10.88 -2.43 8.99
N ILE A 62 -9.70 -2.72 9.54
CA ILE A 62 -9.32 -4.07 9.98
C ILE A 62 -10.21 -4.54 11.14
N ASP A 63 -10.56 -3.66 12.07
CA ASP A 63 -11.46 -3.98 13.19
C ASP A 63 -12.89 -4.30 12.71
N LEU A 64 -13.35 -3.66 11.63
CA LEU A 64 -14.62 -4.00 11.00
C LEU A 64 -14.55 -5.36 10.28
N TYR A 65 -13.48 -5.58 9.52
CA TYR A 65 -13.21 -6.84 8.85
C TYR A 65 -13.15 -8.02 9.84
N GLU A 66 -12.53 -7.82 11.02
CA GLU A 66 -12.44 -8.84 12.07
C GLU A 66 -13.83 -9.32 12.54
N LYS A 67 -14.82 -8.43 12.57
CA LYS A 67 -16.19 -8.77 12.93
C LYS A 67 -16.89 -9.59 11.84
N ASP A 68 -16.56 -9.33 10.58
CA ASP A 68 -17.16 -10.00 9.43
C ASP A 68 -16.43 -11.30 9.05
N LEU A 69 -15.16 -11.46 9.47
CA LEU A 69 -14.30 -12.56 9.09
C LEU A 69 -14.90 -13.96 9.36
N PRO A 70 -15.61 -14.22 10.48
CA PRO A 70 -16.24 -15.53 10.67
C PRO A 70 -17.20 -15.92 9.55
N LYS A 71 -18.02 -14.96 9.08
CA LYS A 71 -18.96 -15.20 7.97
C LYS A 71 -18.26 -15.27 6.62
N LEU A 72 -17.28 -14.41 6.38
CA LEU A 72 -16.48 -14.44 5.15
C LEU A 72 -15.76 -15.78 5.00
N SER A 73 -15.24 -16.33 6.08
CA SER A 73 -14.51 -17.61 6.10
C SER A 73 -15.39 -18.85 5.81
N GLU A 74 -16.70 -18.72 5.86
CA GLU A 74 -17.62 -19.77 5.40
C GLU A 74 -17.58 -19.93 3.87
N HIS A 75 -17.27 -18.84 3.16
CA HIS A 75 -17.29 -18.77 1.70
C HIS A 75 -15.90 -18.68 1.07
N ILE A 76 -14.95 -18.04 1.73
CA ILE A 76 -13.60 -17.75 1.21
C ILE A 76 -12.57 -18.39 2.15
N LYS A 77 -11.65 -19.17 1.58
CA LYS A 77 -10.55 -19.80 2.32
C LYS A 77 -9.25 -19.03 2.07
N GLY A 78 -8.40 -18.95 3.07
CA GLY A 78 -7.08 -18.34 2.93
C GLY A 78 -7.05 -16.82 3.08
N LEU A 79 -8.12 -16.22 3.60
CA LEU A 79 -8.13 -14.80 4.00
C LEU A 79 -7.09 -14.56 5.10
N MET A 80 -6.42 -13.42 5.04
CA MET A 80 -5.46 -13.00 6.07
C MET A 80 -6.16 -12.73 7.39
N SER A 81 -5.52 -13.11 8.48
CA SER A 81 -6.01 -12.80 9.82
C SER A 81 -5.86 -11.30 10.14
N PRO A 82 -6.71 -10.74 11.01
CA PRO A 82 -6.56 -9.35 11.46
C PRO A 82 -5.20 -9.05 12.10
N ALA A 83 -4.60 -10.02 12.76
CA ALA A 83 -3.27 -9.87 13.36
C ALA A 83 -2.17 -9.70 12.29
N GLU A 84 -2.21 -10.49 11.22
CA GLU A 84 -1.30 -10.35 10.07
C GLU A 84 -1.48 -9.00 9.40
N LEU A 85 -2.71 -8.57 9.15
CA LEU A 85 -3.03 -7.28 8.55
C LEU A 85 -2.52 -6.10 9.38
N ARG A 86 -2.71 -6.13 10.71
CA ARG A 86 -2.17 -5.12 11.62
C ARG A 86 -0.64 -5.09 11.60
N ALA A 87 0.01 -6.24 11.52
CA ALA A 87 1.47 -6.33 11.49
C ALA A 87 2.11 -5.67 10.26
N ILE A 88 1.44 -5.69 9.11
CA ILE A 88 1.90 -5.08 7.85
C ILE A 88 1.38 -3.65 7.63
N THR A 89 0.57 -3.12 8.54
CA THR A 89 0.03 -1.75 8.47
C THR A 89 1.03 -0.75 9.04
N LYS A 90 1.43 0.22 8.24
CA LYS A 90 2.49 1.18 8.58
C LYS A 90 2.04 2.63 8.39
N GLN A 91 2.53 3.50 9.29
CA GLN A 91 2.37 4.93 9.12
C GLN A 91 3.44 5.46 8.17
N GLY A 92 3.02 6.01 7.05
CA GLY A 92 3.84 6.80 6.17
C GLY A 92 3.88 8.26 6.58
N ARG A 93 4.14 9.13 5.63
CA ARG A 93 4.19 10.57 5.85
C ARG A 93 2.83 11.11 6.34
N LYS A 94 2.86 12.10 7.23
CA LYS A 94 1.65 12.76 7.75
C LYS A 94 1.34 14.10 7.08
N GLY A 95 2.20 14.60 6.23
CA GLY A 95 2.02 15.86 5.51
C GLY A 95 2.75 15.76 4.18
N ALA A 96 2.41 16.66 3.25
CA ALA A 96 3.00 16.67 1.92
C ALA A 96 4.55 16.73 1.95
N ALA A 97 5.17 16.08 0.99
CA ALA A 97 6.61 16.17 0.80
C ALA A 97 7.04 17.62 0.44
N PRO A 98 8.25 18.04 0.83
CA PRO A 98 8.79 19.33 0.43
C PRO A 98 9.12 19.32 -1.07
N TYR A 99 9.57 20.46 -1.58
CA TYR A 99 9.89 20.70 -2.99
C TYR A 99 10.77 19.61 -3.66
N ARG A 100 11.61 18.91 -2.91
CA ARG A 100 12.44 17.81 -3.45
C ARG A 100 11.68 16.49 -3.68
N GLY A 101 10.44 16.39 -3.23
CA GLY A 101 9.65 15.16 -3.30
C GLY A 101 9.97 14.13 -2.20
N PHE A 102 10.99 14.40 -1.37
CA PHE A 102 11.40 13.56 -0.24
C PHE A 102 11.96 14.43 0.91
N LEU A 103 12.05 13.85 2.10
CA LEU A 103 12.61 14.55 3.28
C LEU A 103 13.35 13.55 4.18
N THR A 104 12.63 12.87 5.06
CA THR A 104 13.16 11.89 6.00
C THR A 104 12.37 10.58 5.88
N PRO A 105 13.04 9.43 6.07
CA PRO A 105 12.38 8.15 6.04
C PRO A 105 11.23 8.06 7.05
N THR A 106 10.13 7.48 6.62
CA THR A 106 8.98 7.14 7.48
C THR A 106 9.00 5.65 7.82
N GLU A 107 8.10 5.20 8.69
CA GLU A 107 7.88 3.77 8.90
C GLU A 107 7.40 3.12 7.59
N GLY A 108 6.49 3.80 6.87
CA GLY A 108 5.96 3.32 5.59
C GLY A 108 7.00 3.22 4.49
N SER A 109 7.83 4.26 4.29
CA SER A 109 8.87 4.22 3.26
C SER A 109 9.93 3.15 3.53
N ARG A 110 10.33 2.95 4.80
CA ARG A 110 11.23 1.85 5.20
C ARG A 110 10.61 0.49 4.95
N TRP A 111 9.30 0.35 5.19
CA TRP A 111 8.58 -0.90 4.94
C TRP A 111 8.52 -1.23 3.45
N ILE A 112 8.29 -0.23 2.58
CA ILE A 112 8.38 -0.39 1.12
C ILE A 112 9.75 -0.95 0.72
N VAL A 113 10.84 -0.36 1.22
CA VAL A 113 12.21 -0.84 0.96
C VAL A 113 12.40 -2.27 1.44
N GLN A 114 11.92 -2.58 2.64
CA GLN A 114 12.04 -3.92 3.22
C GLN A 114 11.30 -4.97 2.39
N CYS A 115 10.07 -4.68 1.95
CA CYS A 115 9.30 -5.58 1.08
C CYS A 115 9.97 -5.73 -0.28
N ALA A 116 10.43 -4.65 -0.90
CA ALA A 116 11.10 -4.69 -2.21
C ALA A 116 12.42 -5.48 -2.19
N ARG A 117 13.12 -5.51 -1.06
CA ARG A 117 14.39 -6.26 -0.90
C ARG A 117 14.22 -7.73 -0.54
N ARG A 118 13.00 -8.23 -0.36
CA ARG A 118 12.77 -9.67 -0.16
C ARG A 118 13.32 -10.46 -1.34
N GLN A 119 13.85 -11.64 -1.06
CA GLN A 119 14.33 -12.57 -2.08
C GLN A 119 13.13 -13.24 -2.75
N ASP A 120 12.66 -12.66 -3.85
CA ASP A 120 11.55 -13.14 -4.67
C ASP A 120 11.77 -12.67 -6.11
N GLU A 121 11.55 -13.52 -7.07
CA GLU A 121 11.68 -13.20 -8.50
C GLU A 121 10.52 -12.35 -9.03
N ARG A 122 9.38 -12.39 -8.34
CA ARG A 122 8.20 -11.59 -8.68
C ARG A 122 8.42 -10.14 -8.28
N PRO A 123 8.08 -9.16 -9.12
CA PRO A 123 8.13 -7.76 -8.72
C PRO A 123 7.12 -7.48 -7.61
N LEU A 124 7.44 -6.52 -6.74
CA LEU A 124 6.48 -5.96 -5.79
C LEU A 124 5.61 -4.91 -6.51
N TRP A 125 4.33 -5.14 -6.61
CA TRP A 125 3.37 -4.15 -7.10
C TRP A 125 2.99 -3.21 -5.96
N ILE A 126 3.22 -1.92 -6.16
CA ILE A 126 2.81 -0.88 -5.23
C ILE A 126 1.59 -0.19 -5.83
N SER A 127 0.41 -0.51 -5.30
CA SER A 127 -0.85 0.13 -5.67
C SER A 127 -1.03 1.39 -4.83
N VAL A 128 -0.95 2.56 -5.48
CA VAL A 128 -1.02 3.87 -4.82
C VAL A 128 -2.38 4.51 -5.10
N TRP A 129 -3.16 4.65 -4.05
CA TRP A 129 -4.53 5.19 -4.11
C TRP A 129 -4.58 6.69 -3.81
N GLY A 130 -3.52 7.23 -3.20
CA GLY A 130 -3.39 8.64 -2.84
C GLY A 130 -2.06 9.24 -3.27
N GLY A 131 -1.28 9.72 -2.31
CA GLY A 131 -0.01 10.39 -2.52
C GLY A 131 1.17 9.47 -2.82
N LEU A 132 2.15 10.00 -3.53
CA LEU A 132 3.39 9.29 -3.92
C LEU A 132 4.54 9.48 -2.93
N ASP A 133 4.35 10.20 -1.83
CA ASP A 133 5.43 10.70 -0.99
C ASP A 133 6.29 9.60 -0.38
N ASP A 134 5.68 8.52 0.10
CA ASP A 134 6.43 7.40 0.69
C ASP A 134 7.11 6.53 -0.36
N VAL A 135 6.56 6.44 -1.57
CA VAL A 135 7.21 5.76 -2.70
C VAL A 135 8.44 6.54 -3.16
N ALA A 136 8.33 7.86 -3.32
CA ALA A 136 9.46 8.72 -3.67
C ALA A 136 10.55 8.67 -2.60
N GLN A 137 10.16 8.70 -1.31
CA GLN A 137 11.10 8.56 -0.19
C GLN A 137 11.81 7.21 -0.22
N ALA A 138 11.09 6.12 -0.48
CA ALA A 138 11.67 4.78 -0.56
C ALA A 138 12.70 4.66 -1.69
N LEU A 139 12.38 5.19 -2.88
CA LEU A 139 13.31 5.21 -4.03
C LEU A 139 14.52 6.09 -3.78
N HIS A 140 14.35 7.24 -3.11
CA HIS A 140 15.47 8.10 -2.72
C HIS A 140 16.43 7.39 -1.75
N ASP A 141 15.89 6.73 -0.73
CA ASP A 141 16.68 6.10 0.32
C ASP A 141 17.32 4.78 -0.14
N ALA A 142 16.73 4.14 -1.14
CA ALA A 142 17.13 2.83 -1.65
C ALA A 142 16.95 2.73 -3.17
N PRO A 143 17.79 3.41 -3.98
CA PRO A 143 17.66 3.36 -5.44
C PRO A 143 17.83 1.95 -6.04
N ASP A 144 18.42 1.01 -5.28
CA ASP A 144 18.56 -0.39 -5.67
C ASP A 144 17.23 -1.15 -5.81
N ILE A 145 16.10 -0.57 -5.36
CA ILE A 145 14.80 -1.22 -5.49
C ILE A 145 14.05 -0.87 -6.78
N VAL A 146 14.56 0.04 -7.61
CA VAL A 146 13.86 0.53 -8.81
C VAL A 146 13.45 -0.60 -9.76
N ASP A 147 14.31 -1.59 -9.97
CA ASP A 147 14.01 -2.72 -10.85
C ASP A 147 13.09 -3.78 -10.20
N LYS A 148 12.94 -3.72 -8.88
CA LYS A 148 12.20 -4.72 -8.08
C LYS A 148 10.74 -4.36 -7.87
N ILE A 149 10.35 -3.12 -8.16
CA ILE A 149 8.99 -2.62 -7.93
C ILE A 149 8.27 -2.29 -9.23
N ARG A 150 6.94 -2.26 -9.14
CA ARG A 150 6.05 -1.74 -10.18
C ARG A 150 5.04 -0.85 -9.50
N VAL A 151 4.99 0.42 -9.88
CA VAL A 151 4.06 1.39 -9.29
C VAL A 151 2.84 1.53 -10.17
N TYR A 152 1.67 1.23 -9.61
CA TYR A 152 0.38 1.50 -10.21
C TYR A 152 -0.30 2.62 -9.42
N TRP A 153 -0.41 3.79 -10.02
CA TRP A 153 -0.92 4.98 -9.36
C TRP A 153 -2.23 5.45 -9.97
N ILE A 154 -3.23 5.71 -9.12
CA ILE A 154 -4.51 6.24 -9.56
C ILE A 154 -4.38 7.62 -10.23
N GLY A 155 -3.41 8.43 -9.80
CA GLY A 155 -3.14 9.75 -10.39
C GLY A 155 -4.32 10.71 -10.23
N GLY A 156 -4.85 11.18 -11.35
CA GLY A 156 -6.00 12.10 -11.34
C GLY A 156 -5.74 13.36 -10.52
N PRO A 157 -6.70 13.77 -9.67
CA PRO A 157 -6.52 14.91 -8.77
C PRO A 157 -5.32 14.79 -7.83
N ASN A 158 -4.93 13.57 -7.44
CA ASN A 158 -3.80 13.30 -6.55
C ASN A 158 -2.47 13.81 -7.08
N LYS A 159 -2.30 13.90 -8.40
CA LYS A 159 -1.12 14.50 -9.03
C LYS A 159 -0.92 15.95 -8.58
N LYS A 160 -1.99 16.69 -8.33
CA LYS A 160 -1.97 18.09 -7.90
C LYS A 160 -1.31 18.25 -6.53
N TRP A 161 -1.47 17.26 -5.65
CA TRP A 161 -0.92 17.27 -4.29
C TRP A 161 0.38 16.45 -4.13
N SER A 162 0.74 15.68 -5.16
CA SER A 162 1.97 14.87 -5.20
C SER A 162 2.96 15.36 -6.27
N THR A 163 2.90 16.62 -6.67
CA THR A 163 3.67 17.17 -7.80
C THR A 163 5.17 16.93 -7.63
N ASN A 164 5.71 17.18 -6.45
CA ASN A 164 7.15 17.06 -6.20
C ASN A 164 7.60 15.60 -6.15
N SER A 165 6.83 14.75 -5.49
CA SER A 165 7.11 13.30 -5.43
C SER A 165 6.96 12.65 -6.80
N TYR A 166 5.96 13.07 -7.59
CA TYR A 166 5.79 12.62 -8.97
C TYR A 166 6.96 13.04 -9.86
N ALA A 167 7.38 14.30 -9.80
CA ALA A 167 8.53 14.78 -10.55
C ALA A 167 9.79 13.98 -10.23
N TYR A 168 10.07 13.77 -8.92
CA TYR A 168 11.19 12.97 -8.47
C TYR A 168 11.19 11.56 -9.06
N ILE A 169 10.04 10.87 -9.02
CA ILE A 169 9.92 9.49 -9.53
C ILE A 169 10.11 9.43 -11.06
N VAL A 170 9.65 10.44 -11.79
CA VAL A 170 9.78 10.49 -13.26
C VAL A 170 11.20 10.81 -13.69
N GLU A 171 11.95 11.57 -12.90
CA GLU A 171 13.31 12.00 -13.22
C GLU A 171 14.39 10.97 -12.84
N ASN A 172 14.06 9.99 -12.00
CA ASN A 172 14.99 8.98 -11.47
C ASN A 172 14.49 7.55 -11.68
#